data_298d14da8cf17d2e48cf7a023ece7800
#
_entry.id   298d14da8cf17d2e48cf7a023ece7800
#
_cell.length_a   1.000
_cell.length_b   1.000
_cell.length_c   1.000
_cell.angle_alpha   90.00
_cell.angle_beta   90.00
_cell.angle_gamma   90.00
#
_symmetry.space_group_name_H-M   'P 1'
#
loop_
_entity.id
_entity.type
_entity.pdbx_description
1 polymer ?
#
loop_
_entity_poly.entity_id
_entity_poly.type
_entity_poly.pdbx_seq_one_letter_code
_entity_poly.pdbx_strand_id
1 'polypeptide(L)'
;ISLTRGALRDASESFIIEPNTAVVEQPREGTITFTSKDPVDPNSFTVTVKQAGFVPVPPVNVVNATATPGAGHITLQWEAPEDVDYSKVKITYYDKVTKENKEIEIDGFKTTSAIIDDTYQCAGEYSFTFKTYGPTGMETESPVIITGTSGEASELERVILTVDMLSANATQDGDGGGLPALIDGKGGTYYHSRWQDPVVSEAHYVQIKLNKPLQGLRFEYDARQTGINNGGDVTIATIYGSTNGEYFESMGTEEFNLPTSNGGHATAKNNVNGKQAYNYIRFTPTGRRNQATLDYTNANKAWWNMAEMYLYRVRHDEAWAKEQLGI
;
A
#
# COMPACT_ATOMS: atom_id res chain seq x y z
N ILE A 1 -24.03 33.44 30.43
CA ILE A 1 -24.52 33.95 29.14
C ILE A 1 -25.27 35.21 29.39
N SER A 2 -24.85 36.34 28.82
CA SER A 2 -25.54 37.63 28.91
C SER A 2 -26.26 37.87 27.61
N LEU A 3 -27.60 37.86 27.64
CA LEU A 3 -28.45 38.15 26.51
C LEU A 3 -28.92 39.62 26.58
N THR A 4 -28.70 40.37 25.49
CA THR A 4 -29.17 41.76 25.37
C THR A 4 -30.41 41.77 24.50
N ARG A 5 -31.58 42.14 25.06
CA ARG A 5 -32.84 42.19 24.34
C ARG A 5 -33.11 43.55 23.69
N GLY A 6 -33.58 43.53 22.41
CA GLY A 6 -34.31 44.65 21.82
C GLY A 6 -35.81 44.60 22.22
N ALA A 7 -36.45 45.76 22.23
CA ALA A 7 -37.80 45.97 22.78
C ALA A 7 -38.94 45.34 21.92
N LEU A 8 -39.08 44.03 21.90
CA LEU A 8 -40.26 43.37 21.30
C LEU A 8 -40.91 42.43 22.33
N ARG A 9 -42.22 42.54 22.41
CA ARG A 9 -43.06 41.82 23.40
C ARG A 9 -43.15 40.32 23.21
N ASP A 10 -42.73 39.78 22.04
CA ASP A 10 -42.82 38.34 21.68
C ASP A 10 -41.52 37.77 21.11
N ALA A 11 -40.40 38.10 21.73
CA ALA A 11 -39.13 37.51 21.34
C ALA A 11 -38.93 36.15 22.00
N SER A 12 -38.78 35.09 21.22
CA SER A 12 -38.29 33.80 21.68
C SER A 12 -36.74 33.74 21.46
N GLU A 13 -36.01 33.42 22.52
CA GLU A 13 -34.58 33.17 22.47
C GLU A 13 -34.36 31.68 22.59
N SER A 14 -33.49 31.12 21.72
CA SER A 14 -33.08 29.72 21.80
C SER A 14 -31.61 29.64 22.14
N PHE A 15 -31.24 28.71 22.98
CA PHE A 15 -29.86 28.42 23.29
C PHE A 15 -29.63 26.90 23.22
N ILE A 16 -28.43 26.54 22.77
CA ILE A 16 -28.00 25.16 22.73
C ILE A 16 -27.28 24.84 24.04
N ILE A 17 -27.70 23.76 24.69
CA ILE A 17 -27.00 23.21 25.84
C ILE A 17 -26.09 22.09 25.29
N GLU A 18 -24.77 22.26 25.41
CA GLU A 18 -23.83 21.24 25.05
C GLU A 18 -24.08 19.95 25.83
N PRO A 19 -23.96 18.77 25.22
CA PRO A 19 -24.09 17.49 25.88
C PRO A 19 -23.17 17.41 27.11
N ASN A 20 -23.63 16.77 28.18
CA ASN A 20 -22.81 16.49 29.33
C ASN A 20 -21.92 15.28 29.01
N THR A 21 -20.74 15.50 28.44
CA THR A 21 -19.77 14.45 28.07
C THR A 21 -18.87 14.04 29.25
N ALA A 22 -18.92 14.76 30.35
CA ALA A 22 -18.22 14.32 31.57
C ALA A 22 -18.98 13.14 32.18
N VAL A 23 -18.24 12.09 32.56
CA VAL A 23 -18.78 10.95 33.32
C VAL A 23 -19.15 11.47 34.71
N VAL A 24 -20.39 11.87 34.88
CA VAL A 24 -20.93 12.39 36.14
C VAL A 24 -22.24 11.69 36.42
N GLU A 25 -22.27 10.86 37.44
CA GLU A 25 -23.49 10.18 37.88
C GLU A 25 -24.57 11.16 38.34
N GLN A 26 -24.20 12.36 38.76
CA GLN A 26 -25.11 13.36 39.29
C GLN A 26 -25.56 14.36 38.20
N PRO A 27 -26.84 14.77 38.21
CA PRO A 27 -27.32 15.82 37.32
C PRO A 27 -26.60 17.13 37.63
N ARG A 28 -26.34 17.92 36.59
CA ARG A 28 -25.86 19.29 36.75
C ARG A 28 -27.01 20.28 36.63
N GLU A 29 -26.94 21.34 37.40
CA GLU A 29 -27.88 22.46 37.34
C GLU A 29 -27.13 23.74 36.97
N GLY A 30 -27.76 24.56 36.19
CA GLY A 30 -27.33 25.91 35.87
C GLY A 30 -28.51 26.87 35.87
N THR A 31 -28.24 28.13 36.10
CA THR A 31 -29.27 29.17 36.07
C THR A 31 -29.01 30.17 34.96
N ILE A 32 -30.08 30.58 34.30
CA ILE A 32 -30.08 31.67 33.34
C ILE A 32 -30.94 32.78 33.92
N THR A 33 -30.34 33.93 34.22
CA THR A 33 -31.08 35.08 34.75
C THR A 33 -31.30 36.11 33.64
N PHE A 34 -32.56 36.45 33.42
CA PHE A 34 -32.96 37.50 32.52
C PHE A 34 -33.24 38.74 33.37
N THR A 35 -32.53 39.82 33.05
CA THR A 35 -32.67 41.10 33.77
C THR A 35 -33.19 42.17 32.81
N SER A 36 -34.25 42.86 33.17
CA SER A 36 -34.73 44.03 32.44
C SER A 36 -33.71 45.15 32.52
N LYS A 37 -33.48 45.81 31.38
CA LYS A 37 -32.68 47.05 31.32
C LYS A 37 -33.52 48.31 31.50
N ASP A 38 -34.82 48.14 31.76
CA ASP A 38 -35.69 49.27 32.02
C ASP A 38 -35.38 49.85 33.42
N PRO A 39 -34.91 51.08 33.52
CA PRO A 39 -34.61 51.69 34.81
C PRO A 39 -35.87 51.98 35.66
N VAL A 40 -37.04 51.93 35.05
CA VAL A 40 -38.30 52.16 35.73
C VAL A 40 -38.93 50.88 36.27
N ASP A 41 -38.65 49.75 35.63
CA ASP A 41 -39.10 48.40 36.04
C ASP A 41 -37.94 47.38 35.97
N PRO A 42 -37.01 47.38 36.91
CA PRO A 42 -35.85 46.51 36.94
C PRO A 42 -36.18 45.09 37.38
N ASN A 43 -37.08 44.42 36.67
CA ASN A 43 -37.46 43.05 36.97
C ASN A 43 -36.40 42.05 36.43
N SER A 44 -36.16 41.02 37.20
CA SER A 44 -35.36 39.85 36.76
C SER A 44 -36.14 38.56 37.06
N PHE A 45 -35.97 37.59 36.19
CA PHE A 45 -36.41 36.22 36.45
C PHE A 45 -35.31 35.22 36.11
N THR A 46 -35.27 34.13 36.84
CA THR A 46 -34.26 33.08 36.65
C THR A 46 -34.94 31.80 36.25
N VAL A 47 -34.36 31.19 35.22
CA VAL A 47 -34.72 29.84 34.76
C VAL A 47 -33.63 28.87 35.21
N THR A 48 -34.01 27.83 35.92
CA THR A 48 -33.12 26.75 36.27
C THR A 48 -33.15 25.71 35.16
N VAL A 49 -31.98 25.40 34.62
CA VAL A 49 -31.80 24.37 33.62
C VAL A 49 -31.15 23.17 34.33
N LYS A 50 -31.79 22.01 34.26
CA LYS A 50 -31.29 20.76 34.80
C LYS A 50 -30.92 19.85 33.66
N GLN A 51 -29.72 19.29 33.70
CA GLN A 51 -29.26 18.25 32.77
C GLN A 51 -29.00 16.99 33.60
N ALA A 52 -29.57 15.87 33.20
CA ALA A 52 -29.37 14.58 33.84
C ALA A 52 -27.90 14.19 33.84
N GLY A 53 -27.49 13.41 34.82
CA GLY A 53 -26.17 12.77 34.84
C GLY A 53 -26.04 11.82 33.64
N PHE A 54 -24.85 11.66 33.17
CA PHE A 54 -24.50 10.71 32.10
C PHE A 54 -23.71 9.55 32.71
N VAL A 55 -24.28 8.36 32.67
CA VAL A 55 -23.58 7.12 32.97
C VAL A 55 -23.22 6.46 31.65
N PRO A 56 -21.93 6.37 31.27
CA PRO A 56 -21.57 5.69 30.05
C PRO A 56 -21.99 4.22 30.13
N VAL A 57 -22.60 3.75 29.06
CA VAL A 57 -22.95 2.34 28.87
C VAL A 57 -22.07 1.81 27.74
N PRO A 58 -21.53 0.59 27.83
CA PRO A 58 -20.82 -0.02 26.73
C PRO A 58 -21.70 -0.03 25.47
N PRO A 59 -21.20 0.42 24.32
CA PRO A 59 -22.00 0.47 23.11
C PRO A 59 -22.32 -0.93 22.60
N VAL A 60 -23.40 -1.03 21.83
CA VAL A 60 -23.74 -2.24 21.05
C VAL A 60 -22.69 -2.45 19.95
N ASN A 61 -22.47 -3.70 19.58
CA ASN A 61 -21.52 -4.00 18.47
C ASN A 61 -22.23 -4.01 17.11
N VAL A 62 -21.45 -4.08 16.06
CA VAL A 62 -21.93 -4.34 14.70
C VAL A 62 -22.64 -5.70 14.61
N VAL A 63 -23.55 -5.83 13.65
CA VAL A 63 -24.30 -7.06 13.42
C VAL A 63 -24.06 -7.58 11.97
N ASN A 64 -24.39 -8.82 11.72
CA ASN A 64 -24.33 -9.44 10.38
C ASN A 64 -22.95 -9.30 9.70
N ALA A 65 -21.86 -9.35 10.49
CA ALA A 65 -20.52 -9.26 9.96
C ALA A 65 -20.18 -10.49 9.11
N THR A 66 -19.59 -10.25 7.94
CA THR A 66 -19.18 -11.26 6.97
C THR A 66 -17.80 -10.97 6.41
N ALA A 67 -17.10 -12.02 5.96
CA ALA A 67 -15.82 -11.93 5.27
C ALA A 67 -15.92 -12.65 3.94
N THR A 68 -15.63 -11.94 2.85
CA THR A 68 -15.71 -12.47 1.48
C THR A 68 -14.32 -12.53 0.88
N PRO A 69 -13.86 -13.70 0.34
CA PRO A 69 -12.59 -13.83 -0.33
C PRO A 69 -12.51 -12.96 -1.58
N GLY A 70 -11.41 -12.24 -1.76
CA GLY A 70 -11.01 -11.57 -2.99
C GLY A 70 -9.58 -11.98 -3.37
N ALA A 71 -9.16 -11.67 -4.59
CA ALA A 71 -7.81 -11.99 -5.06
C ALA A 71 -6.76 -11.21 -4.25
N GLY A 72 -6.10 -11.88 -3.29
CA GLY A 72 -5.10 -11.32 -2.40
C GLY A 72 -5.64 -10.33 -1.36
N HIS A 73 -6.93 -10.33 -1.14
CA HIS A 73 -7.56 -9.51 -0.12
C HIS A 73 -8.79 -10.21 0.47
N ILE A 74 -9.28 -9.69 1.59
CA ILE A 74 -10.53 -10.11 2.22
C ILE A 74 -11.41 -8.87 2.36
N THR A 75 -12.62 -8.93 1.81
CA THR A 75 -13.62 -7.87 2.01
C THR A 75 -14.46 -8.18 3.23
N LEU A 76 -14.41 -7.33 4.22
CA LEU A 76 -15.28 -7.35 5.39
C LEU A 76 -16.50 -6.49 5.15
N GLN A 77 -17.67 -6.98 5.51
CA GLN A 77 -18.92 -6.23 5.49
C GLN A 77 -19.68 -6.49 6.79
N TRP A 78 -20.41 -5.49 7.26
CA TRP A 78 -21.23 -5.58 8.47
C TRP A 78 -22.41 -4.62 8.36
N GLU A 79 -23.30 -4.68 9.31
CA GLU A 79 -24.41 -3.73 9.45
C GLU A 79 -24.29 -3.00 10.79
N ALA A 80 -24.74 -1.76 10.82
CA ALA A 80 -24.96 -1.04 12.06
C ALA A 80 -26.25 -1.59 12.71
N PRO A 81 -26.27 -1.77 14.05
CA PRO A 81 -27.49 -2.16 14.74
C PRO A 81 -28.56 -1.07 14.61
N GLU A 82 -29.82 -1.41 14.86
CA GLU A 82 -30.96 -0.50 14.75
C GLU A 82 -30.80 0.72 15.71
N ASP A 83 -30.30 0.45 16.94
CA ASP A 83 -30.04 1.48 17.96
C ASP A 83 -28.52 1.78 18.04
N VAL A 84 -28.01 2.47 17.02
CA VAL A 84 -26.58 2.84 16.96
C VAL A 84 -26.22 3.84 18.06
N ASP A 85 -25.28 3.46 18.94
CA ASP A 85 -24.77 4.27 20.03
C ASP A 85 -23.23 4.39 20.06
N TYR A 86 -22.56 3.92 19.00
CA TYR A 86 -21.10 4.01 18.87
C TYR A 86 -20.67 5.11 17.88
N SER A 87 -19.47 5.61 18.08
CA SER A 87 -18.82 6.62 17.23
C SER A 87 -17.66 6.07 16.40
N LYS A 88 -17.21 4.84 16.68
CA LYS A 88 -16.07 4.20 16.01
C LYS A 88 -16.24 2.68 16.01
N VAL A 89 -15.78 2.05 14.93
CA VAL A 89 -15.56 0.60 14.82
C VAL A 89 -14.05 0.35 14.73
N LYS A 90 -13.52 -0.54 15.56
CA LYS A 90 -12.15 -1.05 15.47
C LYS A 90 -12.19 -2.52 15.08
N ILE A 91 -11.41 -2.87 14.05
CA ILE A 91 -11.24 -4.25 13.60
C ILE A 91 -9.79 -4.63 13.83
N THR A 92 -9.56 -5.72 14.55
CA THR A 92 -8.22 -6.25 14.81
C THR A 92 -8.07 -7.65 14.25
N TYR A 93 -6.87 -7.97 13.75
CA TYR A 93 -6.53 -9.30 13.29
C TYR A 93 -5.02 -9.55 13.44
N TYR A 94 -4.64 -10.83 13.50
CA TYR A 94 -3.23 -11.22 13.47
C TYR A 94 -2.86 -11.64 12.04
N ASP A 95 -1.88 -10.94 11.47
CA ASP A 95 -1.28 -11.32 10.20
C ASP A 95 -0.20 -12.37 10.45
N LYS A 96 -0.48 -13.61 10.04
CA LYS A 96 0.39 -14.77 10.24
C LYS A 96 1.68 -14.69 9.42
N VAL A 97 1.66 -13.99 8.27
CA VAL A 97 2.81 -13.86 7.37
C VAL A 97 3.80 -12.84 7.91
N THR A 98 3.33 -11.64 8.27
CA THR A 98 4.17 -10.61 8.86
C THR A 98 4.41 -10.81 10.37
N LYS A 99 3.63 -11.71 11.01
CA LYS A 99 3.66 -12.00 12.45
C LYS A 99 3.34 -10.78 13.33
N GLU A 100 2.43 -9.94 12.84
CA GLU A 100 2.03 -8.70 13.48
C GLU A 100 0.53 -8.66 13.79
N ASN A 101 0.17 -7.98 14.86
CA ASN A 101 -1.21 -7.57 15.10
C ASN A 101 -1.49 -6.32 14.29
N LYS A 102 -2.53 -6.38 13.47
CA LYS A 102 -3.01 -5.27 12.64
C LYS A 102 -4.32 -4.75 13.18
N GLU A 103 -4.57 -3.46 12.97
CA GLU A 103 -5.84 -2.83 13.34
C GLU A 103 -6.30 -1.83 12.27
N ILE A 104 -7.60 -1.70 12.15
CA ILE A 104 -8.28 -0.72 11.31
C ILE A 104 -9.29 0.00 12.18
N GLU A 105 -9.26 1.32 12.17
CA GLU A 105 -10.25 2.17 12.82
C GLU A 105 -11.13 2.86 11.76
N ILE A 106 -12.43 2.85 11.97
CA ILE A 106 -13.43 3.44 11.11
C ILE A 106 -14.32 4.34 11.95
N ASP A 107 -14.28 5.63 11.67
CA ASP A 107 -15.07 6.62 12.37
C ASP A 107 -16.55 6.61 11.92
N GLY A 108 -17.44 6.71 12.89
CA GLY A 108 -18.87 6.71 12.68
C GLY A 108 -19.44 5.33 12.38
N PHE A 109 -20.67 5.33 11.87
CA PHE A 109 -21.46 4.12 11.60
C PHE A 109 -21.93 3.99 10.15
N LYS A 110 -21.61 4.97 9.31
CA LYS A 110 -22.06 5.00 7.90
C LYS A 110 -21.24 4.09 7.00
N THR A 111 -19.95 3.91 7.32
CA THR A 111 -19.08 2.98 6.60
C THR A 111 -19.26 1.60 7.21
N THR A 112 -19.68 0.65 6.38
CA THR A 112 -20.03 -0.73 6.80
C THR A 112 -19.24 -1.77 6.02
N SER A 113 -18.10 -1.39 5.48
CA SER A 113 -17.17 -2.30 4.80
C SER A 113 -15.73 -1.87 4.95
N ALA A 114 -14.82 -2.83 4.92
CA ALA A 114 -13.38 -2.63 4.86
C ALA A 114 -12.74 -3.67 3.96
N ILE A 115 -11.67 -3.32 3.28
CA ILE A 115 -10.84 -4.26 2.52
C ILE A 115 -9.55 -4.48 3.29
N ILE A 116 -9.25 -5.73 3.56
CA ILE A 116 -7.99 -6.17 4.16
C ILE A 116 -7.09 -6.62 3.03
N ASP A 117 -6.22 -5.74 2.58
CA ASP A 117 -5.25 -6.02 1.53
C ASP A 117 -4.07 -6.87 2.05
N ASP A 118 -3.25 -7.37 1.12
CA ASP A 118 -2.04 -8.15 1.41
C ASP A 118 -2.29 -9.39 2.27
N THR A 119 -3.43 -10.05 2.05
CA THR A 119 -3.75 -11.34 2.64
C THR A 119 -3.40 -12.48 1.68
N TYR A 120 -2.88 -13.59 2.20
CA TYR A 120 -2.35 -14.70 1.43
C TYR A 120 -3.23 -15.94 1.56
N GLN A 121 -3.47 -16.64 0.44
CA GLN A 121 -4.24 -17.87 0.44
C GLN A 121 -3.56 -18.96 1.27
N CYS A 122 -2.23 -19.07 1.18
CA CYS A 122 -1.45 -20.06 1.95
C CYS A 122 -1.47 -19.81 3.47
N ALA A 123 -1.83 -18.61 3.94
CA ALA A 123 -1.99 -18.32 5.36
C ALA A 123 -3.27 -18.93 5.95
N GLY A 124 -4.17 -19.43 5.07
CA GLY A 124 -5.42 -20.03 5.47
C GLY A 124 -6.40 -19.01 6.07
N GLU A 125 -7.05 -19.40 7.16
CA GLU A 125 -8.09 -18.60 7.78
C GLU A 125 -7.50 -17.45 8.62
N TYR A 126 -8.00 -16.23 8.41
CA TYR A 126 -7.78 -15.04 9.24
C TYR A 126 -8.97 -14.87 10.17
N SER A 127 -8.71 -14.42 11.41
CA SER A 127 -9.75 -14.13 12.41
C SER A 127 -9.80 -12.63 12.65
N PHE A 128 -10.99 -12.03 12.47
CA PHE A 128 -11.23 -10.60 12.63
C PHE A 128 -12.12 -10.36 13.84
N THR A 129 -11.66 -9.49 14.73
CA THR A 129 -12.39 -9.10 15.94
C THR A 129 -12.88 -7.67 15.77
N PHE A 130 -14.20 -7.48 15.83
CA PHE A 130 -14.86 -6.18 15.78
C PHE A 130 -15.20 -5.74 17.19
N LYS A 131 -14.84 -4.50 17.51
CA LYS A 131 -15.26 -3.78 18.69
C LYS A 131 -15.75 -2.40 18.32
N THR A 132 -16.83 -1.96 18.92
CA THR A 132 -17.33 -0.59 18.80
C THR A 132 -16.94 0.24 20.00
N TYR A 133 -16.83 1.54 19.81
CA TYR A 133 -16.46 2.51 20.83
C TYR A 133 -17.49 3.62 20.88
N GLY A 134 -18.07 3.84 22.04
CA GLY A 134 -18.99 4.96 22.27
C GLY A 134 -18.28 6.32 22.25
N PRO A 135 -19.04 7.44 22.27
CA PRO A 135 -18.48 8.80 22.24
C PRO A 135 -17.53 9.12 23.39
N THR A 136 -17.61 8.39 24.49
CA THR A 136 -16.74 8.52 25.68
C THR A 136 -15.49 7.66 25.60
N GLY A 137 -15.30 6.87 24.54
CA GLY A 137 -14.21 5.93 24.39
C GLY A 137 -14.45 4.58 25.08
N MET A 138 -15.63 4.35 25.68
CA MET A 138 -15.98 3.06 26.24
C MET A 138 -16.16 2.04 25.11
N GLU A 139 -15.57 0.86 25.25
CA GLU A 139 -15.68 -0.20 24.25
C GLU A 139 -16.86 -1.15 24.55
N THR A 140 -17.35 -1.81 23.51
CA THR A 140 -18.35 -2.88 23.65
C THR A 140 -17.83 -4.02 24.54
N GLU A 141 -18.71 -4.59 25.37
CA GLU A 141 -18.37 -5.76 26.18
C GLU A 141 -18.32 -7.07 25.38
N SER A 142 -19.06 -7.10 24.27
CA SER A 142 -19.25 -8.30 23.46
C SER A 142 -18.65 -8.12 22.07
N PRO A 143 -17.37 -8.50 21.85
CA PRO A 143 -16.77 -8.44 20.53
C PRO A 143 -17.45 -9.40 19.55
N VAL A 144 -17.58 -9.00 18.29
CA VAL A 144 -17.98 -9.87 17.19
C VAL A 144 -16.73 -10.43 16.53
N ILE A 145 -16.66 -11.75 16.39
CA ILE A 145 -15.51 -12.44 15.78
C ILE A 145 -16.01 -13.21 14.56
N ILE A 146 -15.38 -12.96 13.43
CA ILE A 146 -15.63 -13.68 12.19
C ILE A 146 -14.33 -14.18 11.61
N THR A 147 -14.40 -15.16 10.72
CA THR A 147 -13.24 -15.68 10.02
C THR A 147 -13.43 -15.56 8.51
N GLY A 148 -12.31 -15.48 7.78
CA GLY A 148 -12.29 -15.43 6.33
C GLY A 148 -10.96 -15.88 5.76
N THR A 149 -10.97 -16.27 4.49
CA THR A 149 -9.78 -16.69 3.75
C THR A 149 -9.54 -15.74 2.59
N SER A 150 -8.28 -15.56 2.20
CA SER A 150 -7.93 -14.86 0.97
C SER A 150 -8.20 -15.78 -0.24
N GLY A 151 -8.62 -15.19 -1.36
CA GLY A 151 -8.67 -15.87 -2.64
C GLY A 151 -7.31 -15.89 -3.34
N GLU A 152 -7.18 -16.75 -4.35
CA GLU A 152 -6.00 -16.78 -5.21
C GLU A 152 -5.81 -15.42 -5.91
N ALA A 153 -4.59 -14.88 -5.82
CA ALA A 153 -4.24 -13.59 -6.42
C ALA A 153 -3.38 -13.75 -7.66
N SER A 154 -3.47 -12.81 -8.58
CA SER A 154 -2.47 -12.64 -9.63
C SER A 154 -1.18 -12.14 -8.98
N GLU A 155 -0.14 -12.94 -9.07
CA GLU A 155 1.15 -12.67 -8.45
C GLU A 155 1.83 -11.44 -9.04
N LEU A 156 1.60 -11.17 -10.32
CA LEU A 156 2.32 -10.16 -11.09
C LEU A 156 1.39 -9.10 -11.69
N GLU A 157 1.78 -7.84 -11.54
CA GLU A 157 1.19 -6.70 -12.23
C GLU A 157 2.26 -6.02 -13.09
N ARG A 158 2.04 -5.94 -14.41
CA ARG A 158 2.99 -5.30 -15.32
C ARG A 158 3.09 -3.80 -15.03
N VAL A 159 4.33 -3.32 -14.84
CA VAL A 159 4.65 -1.89 -14.77
C VAL A 159 4.83 -1.37 -16.20
N ILE A 160 4.02 -0.40 -16.59
CA ILE A 160 4.16 0.24 -17.89
C ILE A 160 5.34 1.20 -17.84
N LEU A 161 6.41 0.85 -18.55
CA LEU A 161 7.62 1.67 -18.66
C LEU A 161 7.49 2.68 -19.82
N THR A 162 8.08 3.85 -19.63
CA THR A 162 8.24 4.89 -20.66
C THR A 162 9.72 5.29 -20.76
N VAL A 163 10.13 5.85 -21.89
CA VAL A 163 11.56 6.16 -22.14
C VAL A 163 12.13 7.13 -21.12
N ASP A 164 11.33 8.10 -20.66
CA ASP A 164 11.73 9.08 -19.64
C ASP A 164 11.94 8.48 -18.24
N MET A 165 11.44 7.27 -18.00
CA MET A 165 11.74 6.51 -16.78
C MET A 165 13.10 5.83 -16.83
N LEU A 166 13.69 5.65 -18.03
CA LEU A 166 14.88 4.83 -18.24
C LEU A 166 16.15 5.68 -18.32
N SER A 167 17.22 5.16 -17.70
CA SER A 167 18.58 5.66 -17.87
C SER A 167 19.57 4.50 -17.81
N ALA A 168 20.78 4.68 -18.34
CA ALA A 168 21.84 3.67 -18.30
C ALA A 168 23.20 4.36 -18.21
N ASN A 169 24.18 3.66 -17.61
CA ASN A 169 25.55 4.16 -17.53
C ASN A 169 26.44 3.75 -18.71
N ALA A 170 26.02 2.74 -19.48
CA ALA A 170 26.87 2.13 -20.49
C ALA A 170 26.09 1.67 -21.73
N THR A 171 25.60 2.60 -22.52
CA THR A 171 24.96 2.32 -23.81
C THR A 171 26.01 2.27 -24.93
N GLN A 172 25.92 1.28 -25.84
CA GLN A 172 26.73 1.25 -27.05
C GLN A 172 26.09 2.14 -28.12
N ASP A 173 26.78 3.22 -28.47
CA ASP A 173 26.33 4.12 -29.54
C ASP A 173 26.49 3.43 -30.91
N GLY A 174 25.45 3.58 -31.76
CA GLY A 174 25.46 3.04 -33.12
C GLY A 174 25.25 1.52 -33.25
N ASP A 175 24.97 0.82 -32.12
CA ASP A 175 24.62 -0.60 -32.12
C ASP A 175 23.31 -0.83 -31.38
N GLY A 176 22.25 -1.08 -32.12
CA GLY A 176 20.88 -1.19 -31.62
C GLY A 176 20.14 0.14 -31.54
N GLY A 177 18.99 0.14 -30.88
CA GLY A 177 18.10 1.30 -30.73
C GLY A 177 18.25 2.07 -29.41
N GLY A 178 19.24 1.71 -28.58
CA GLY A 178 19.42 2.29 -27.24
C GLY A 178 18.25 1.98 -26.29
N LEU A 179 18.06 2.83 -25.28
CA LEU A 179 17.00 2.63 -24.27
C LEU A 179 15.57 2.54 -24.83
N PRO A 180 15.18 3.31 -25.87
CA PRO A 180 13.84 3.17 -26.47
C PRO A 180 13.55 1.76 -26.98
N ALA A 181 14.55 1.03 -27.46
CA ALA A 181 14.38 -0.32 -27.98
C ALA A 181 13.98 -1.34 -26.90
N LEU A 182 14.20 -1.04 -25.61
CA LEU A 182 13.80 -1.92 -24.51
C LEU A 182 12.29 -2.00 -24.28
N ILE A 183 11.51 -1.10 -24.92
CA ILE A 183 10.07 -0.94 -24.63
C ILE A 183 9.26 -0.60 -25.91
N ASP A 184 9.80 -0.79 -27.10
CA ASP A 184 9.12 -0.40 -28.35
C ASP A 184 8.25 -1.50 -28.96
N GLY A 185 8.22 -2.69 -28.36
CA GLY A 185 7.44 -3.84 -28.79
C GLY A 185 7.99 -4.54 -30.04
N LYS A 186 9.29 -4.34 -30.37
CA LYS A 186 9.89 -4.86 -31.62
C LYS A 186 11.09 -5.72 -31.33
N GLY A 187 10.99 -7.03 -31.49
CA GLY A 187 12.11 -7.97 -31.29
C GLY A 187 13.32 -7.75 -32.23
N GLY A 188 13.16 -6.95 -33.29
CA GLY A 188 14.24 -6.61 -34.23
C GLY A 188 15.12 -5.43 -33.80
N THR A 189 14.63 -4.59 -32.89
CA THR A 189 15.38 -3.54 -32.20
C THR A 189 15.89 -4.06 -30.88
N TYR A 190 16.93 -3.48 -30.32
CA TYR A 190 17.51 -3.96 -29.06
C TYR A 190 18.36 -2.90 -28.39
N TYR A 191 18.51 -3.03 -27.08
CA TYR A 191 19.53 -2.35 -26.29
C TYR A 191 20.80 -3.17 -26.27
N HIS A 192 21.96 -2.52 -26.45
CA HIS A 192 23.27 -3.13 -26.25
C HIS A 192 24.06 -2.31 -25.24
N SER A 193 24.53 -2.94 -24.19
CA SER A 193 25.46 -2.30 -23.29
C SER A 193 26.84 -2.18 -23.95
N ARG A 194 27.68 -1.28 -23.47
CA ARG A 194 28.94 -0.91 -24.14
C ARG A 194 29.88 -2.10 -24.26
N TRP A 195 30.37 -2.32 -25.47
CA TRP A 195 31.31 -3.39 -25.84
C TRP A 195 32.55 -2.89 -26.56
N GLN A 196 32.64 -1.60 -26.90
CA GLN A 196 33.78 -0.95 -27.52
C GLN A 196 34.49 -0.03 -26.53
N ASP A 197 35.77 0.23 -26.78
CA ASP A 197 36.54 1.23 -26.05
C ASP A 197 35.98 2.68 -26.27
N PRO A 198 36.08 3.57 -25.30
CA PRO A 198 36.62 3.31 -23.95
C PRO A 198 35.68 2.45 -23.11
N VAL A 199 36.23 1.52 -22.36
CA VAL A 199 35.45 0.71 -21.41
C VAL A 199 34.82 1.57 -20.34
N VAL A 200 33.60 1.17 -19.93
CA VAL A 200 32.98 1.64 -18.68
C VAL A 200 33.31 0.58 -17.63
N SER A 201 34.23 0.89 -16.72
CA SER A 201 34.76 -0.07 -15.72
C SER A 201 33.79 -0.34 -14.57
N GLU A 202 32.67 0.38 -14.52
CA GLU A 202 31.59 0.12 -13.57
C GLU A 202 30.65 -0.94 -14.15
N ALA A 203 29.92 -1.63 -13.28
CA ALA A 203 28.88 -2.55 -13.69
C ALA A 203 27.84 -1.84 -14.57
N HIS A 204 27.58 -2.44 -15.75
CA HIS A 204 26.61 -1.88 -16.69
C HIS A 204 25.19 -2.13 -16.20
N TYR A 205 24.38 -1.08 -16.11
CA TYR A 205 23.00 -1.19 -15.65
C TYR A 205 22.03 -0.39 -16.50
N VAL A 206 20.76 -0.79 -16.44
CA VAL A 206 19.61 0.05 -16.76
C VAL A 206 18.94 0.44 -15.45
N GLN A 207 18.73 1.73 -15.26
CA GLN A 207 18.04 2.30 -14.11
C GLN A 207 16.64 2.78 -14.52
N ILE A 208 15.68 2.46 -13.68
CA ILE A 208 14.27 2.81 -13.86
C ILE A 208 13.87 3.74 -12.71
N LYS A 209 13.36 4.93 -13.04
CA LYS A 209 12.70 5.84 -12.10
C LYS A 209 11.21 5.55 -12.09
N LEU A 210 10.69 5.07 -11.00
CA LEU A 210 9.30 4.64 -10.87
C LEU A 210 8.36 5.78 -10.48
N ASN A 211 7.15 5.79 -11.02
CA ASN A 211 6.08 6.69 -10.60
C ASN A 211 5.43 6.26 -9.26
N LYS A 212 5.46 4.96 -8.95
CA LYS A 212 5.04 4.38 -7.67
C LYS A 212 6.13 3.45 -7.18
N PRO A 213 6.54 3.53 -5.91
CA PRO A 213 7.62 2.69 -5.39
C PRO A 213 7.23 1.20 -5.42
N LEU A 214 8.24 0.32 -5.57
CA LEU A 214 8.12 -1.12 -5.55
C LEU A 214 8.97 -1.73 -4.44
N GLN A 215 8.41 -2.70 -3.71
CA GLN A 215 9.14 -3.53 -2.76
C GLN A 215 9.45 -4.89 -3.36
N GLY A 216 8.43 -5.58 -3.89
CA GLY A 216 8.58 -6.84 -4.61
C GLY A 216 8.52 -6.61 -6.12
N LEU A 217 9.41 -7.25 -6.88
CA LEU A 217 9.46 -7.14 -8.32
C LEU A 217 9.97 -8.41 -9.01
N ARG A 218 9.72 -8.48 -10.31
CA ARG A 218 10.26 -9.47 -11.23
C ARG A 218 10.60 -8.79 -12.56
N PHE A 219 11.77 -9.11 -13.11
CA PHE A 219 12.12 -8.78 -14.48
C PHE A 219 11.92 -9.99 -15.39
N GLU A 220 11.47 -9.72 -16.61
CA GLU A 220 11.50 -10.65 -17.74
C GLU A 220 11.98 -9.88 -18.96
N TYR A 221 12.43 -10.55 -19.99
CA TYR A 221 12.90 -9.88 -21.18
C TYR A 221 12.78 -10.73 -22.44
N ASP A 222 12.72 -10.09 -23.62
CA ASP A 222 12.88 -10.79 -24.88
C ASP A 222 14.34 -10.70 -25.36
N ALA A 223 14.86 -11.84 -25.75
CA ALA A 223 16.18 -11.92 -26.34
C ALA A 223 16.22 -11.20 -27.67
N ARG A 224 17.37 -10.68 -28.07
CA ARG A 224 17.61 -10.08 -29.36
C ARG A 224 17.26 -11.05 -30.50
N GLN A 225 16.42 -10.63 -31.44
CA GLN A 225 15.97 -11.44 -32.57
C GLN A 225 17.05 -11.63 -33.64
N THR A 226 18.03 -10.72 -33.72
CA THR A 226 19.05 -10.70 -34.75
C THR A 226 20.31 -11.44 -34.29
N GLY A 227 20.77 -12.39 -35.11
CA GLY A 227 22.01 -13.16 -34.88
C GLY A 227 21.74 -14.59 -34.43
N ILE A 228 22.65 -15.48 -34.79
CA ILE A 228 22.64 -16.86 -34.34
C ILE A 228 23.47 -16.93 -33.04
N ASN A 229 22.96 -17.58 -32.03
CA ASN A 229 23.61 -17.74 -30.73
C ASN A 229 23.94 -16.40 -30.07
N ASN A 230 22.92 -15.65 -29.72
CA ASN A 230 23.09 -14.38 -29.05
C ASN A 230 23.72 -14.52 -27.66
N GLY A 231 25.06 -14.46 -27.62
CA GLY A 231 25.84 -14.60 -26.38
C GLY A 231 25.56 -13.47 -25.35
N GLY A 232 24.73 -12.48 -25.70
CA GLY A 232 24.38 -11.35 -24.85
C GLY A 232 23.18 -11.57 -23.95
N ASP A 233 22.46 -12.70 -24.10
CA ASP A 233 21.30 -13.00 -23.25
C ASP A 233 21.70 -13.08 -21.78
N VAL A 234 21.05 -12.29 -20.95
CA VAL A 234 21.33 -12.19 -19.52
C VAL A 234 20.91 -13.48 -18.80
N THR A 235 21.83 -14.10 -18.07
CA THR A 235 21.56 -15.32 -17.27
C THR A 235 21.23 -14.98 -15.82
N ILE A 236 21.82 -13.90 -15.32
CA ILE A 236 21.73 -13.49 -13.92
C ILE A 236 21.95 -11.97 -13.83
N ALA A 237 21.17 -11.31 -13.00
CA ALA A 237 21.30 -9.89 -12.71
C ALA A 237 21.16 -9.63 -11.21
N THR A 238 21.96 -8.71 -10.67
CA THR A 238 21.72 -8.15 -9.34
C THR A 238 20.78 -6.96 -9.49
N ILE A 239 19.76 -6.96 -8.67
CA ILE A 239 18.76 -5.88 -8.61
C ILE A 239 19.09 -4.99 -7.43
N TYR A 240 19.15 -3.69 -7.67
CA TYR A 240 19.35 -2.69 -6.64
C TYR A 240 18.16 -1.75 -6.56
N GLY A 241 17.83 -1.34 -5.33
CA GLY A 241 16.80 -0.36 -5.03
C GLY A 241 17.34 0.91 -4.39
N SER A 242 16.70 2.04 -4.65
CA SER A 242 16.99 3.31 -4.00
C SER A 242 15.72 4.14 -3.81
N THR A 243 15.62 4.85 -2.70
CA THR A 243 14.52 5.79 -2.43
C THR A 243 14.78 7.17 -3.02
N ASN A 244 16.05 7.55 -3.20
CA ASN A 244 16.45 8.90 -3.64
C ASN A 244 17.22 8.95 -4.98
N GLY A 245 17.61 7.80 -5.53
CA GLY A 245 18.38 7.69 -6.78
C GLY A 245 19.90 7.90 -6.61
N GLU A 246 20.39 8.12 -5.41
CA GLU A 246 21.81 8.32 -5.11
C GLU A 246 22.43 7.10 -4.43
N TYR A 247 21.80 6.59 -3.39
CA TYR A 247 22.26 5.44 -2.64
C TYR A 247 21.44 4.21 -3.00
N PHE A 248 22.12 3.18 -3.49
CA PHE A 248 21.53 1.93 -3.92
C PHE A 248 21.94 0.78 -3.02
N GLU A 249 20.96 0.01 -2.57
CA GLU A 249 21.19 -1.24 -1.83
C GLU A 249 20.70 -2.45 -2.63
N SER A 250 21.35 -3.59 -2.44
CA SER A 250 20.93 -4.81 -3.12
C SER A 250 19.58 -5.29 -2.60
N MET A 251 18.66 -5.53 -3.52
CA MET A 251 17.40 -6.20 -3.24
C MET A 251 17.50 -7.72 -3.38
N GLY A 252 18.50 -8.19 -4.13
CA GLY A 252 18.74 -9.61 -4.40
C GLY A 252 19.22 -9.86 -5.82
N THR A 253 19.22 -11.13 -6.18
CA THR A 253 19.67 -11.61 -7.50
C THR A 253 18.53 -12.33 -8.19
N GLU A 254 18.35 -12.05 -9.47
CA GLU A 254 17.36 -12.66 -10.33
C GLU A 254 18.07 -13.51 -11.39
N GLU A 255 17.70 -14.78 -11.47
CA GLU A 255 18.16 -15.71 -12.49
C GLU A 255 17.10 -15.91 -13.57
N PHE A 256 17.56 -16.21 -14.80
CA PHE A 256 16.65 -16.33 -15.94
C PHE A 256 16.68 -17.73 -16.58
N ASN A 257 15.47 -18.19 -16.97
CA ASN A 257 15.30 -19.29 -17.90
C ASN A 257 15.50 -18.73 -19.32
N LEU A 258 16.60 -19.08 -19.95
CA LEU A 258 16.95 -18.54 -21.27
C LEU A 258 16.09 -19.18 -22.37
N PRO A 259 15.68 -18.40 -23.37
CA PRO A 259 14.99 -18.93 -24.54
C PRO A 259 15.93 -19.83 -25.36
N THR A 260 15.33 -20.78 -26.05
CA THR A 260 16.04 -21.70 -26.96
C THR A 260 16.14 -21.16 -28.40
N SER A 261 15.40 -20.08 -28.72
CA SER A 261 15.34 -19.44 -30.02
C SER A 261 15.71 -17.96 -29.95
N ASN A 262 16.17 -17.41 -31.07
CA ASN A 262 16.37 -15.96 -31.20
C ASN A 262 15.04 -15.23 -31.03
N GLY A 263 15.05 -14.11 -30.31
CA GLY A 263 13.87 -13.32 -30.01
C GLY A 263 12.91 -13.99 -29.04
N GLY A 264 13.29 -15.11 -28.43
CA GLY A 264 12.44 -15.80 -27.46
C GLY A 264 12.41 -15.08 -26.12
N HIS A 265 11.37 -15.35 -25.35
CA HIS A 265 11.13 -14.75 -24.03
C HIS A 265 11.95 -15.46 -22.96
N ALA A 266 12.62 -14.68 -22.11
CA ALA A 266 13.34 -15.13 -20.92
C ALA A 266 12.50 -14.82 -19.68
N THR A 267 12.18 -15.86 -18.92
CA THR A 267 11.40 -15.74 -17.69
C THR A 267 12.31 -15.77 -16.46
N ALA A 268 12.02 -14.97 -15.46
CA ALA A 268 12.72 -15.05 -14.19
C ALA A 268 12.42 -16.38 -13.47
N LYS A 269 13.39 -16.92 -12.75
CA LYS A 269 13.23 -18.11 -11.90
C LYS A 269 12.69 -17.77 -10.52
N ASN A 270 12.85 -16.53 -10.06
CA ASN A 270 12.47 -16.06 -8.74
C ASN A 270 11.99 -14.61 -8.80
N ASN A 271 11.27 -14.18 -7.77
CA ASN A 271 11.00 -12.79 -7.49
C ASN A 271 12.12 -12.19 -6.64
N VAL A 272 12.23 -10.87 -6.66
CA VAL A 272 13.15 -10.11 -5.80
C VAL A 272 12.35 -9.22 -4.87
N ASN A 273 12.63 -9.30 -3.57
CA ASN A 273 11.97 -8.50 -2.54
C ASN A 273 12.99 -7.64 -1.79
N GLY A 274 12.77 -6.33 -1.79
CA GLY A 274 13.57 -5.40 -1.02
C GLY A 274 13.13 -5.28 0.43
N LYS A 275 13.98 -4.69 1.25
CA LYS A 275 13.67 -4.40 2.67
C LYS A 275 12.56 -3.36 2.84
N GLN A 276 12.38 -2.52 1.83
CA GLN A 276 11.40 -1.44 1.75
C GLN A 276 10.99 -1.20 0.31
N ALA A 277 10.02 -0.31 0.08
CA ALA A 277 9.66 0.11 -1.25
C ALA A 277 10.63 1.18 -1.80
N TYR A 278 11.03 1.04 -3.06
CA TYR A 278 12.01 1.89 -3.73
C TYR A 278 11.41 2.65 -4.91
N ASN A 279 11.87 3.88 -5.11
CA ASN A 279 11.49 4.75 -6.23
C ASN A 279 12.40 4.56 -7.46
N TYR A 280 13.59 4.01 -7.27
CA TYR A 280 14.55 3.75 -8.34
C TYR A 280 15.02 2.29 -8.26
N ILE A 281 15.02 1.63 -9.41
CA ILE A 281 15.47 0.25 -9.54
C ILE A 281 16.59 0.22 -10.56
N ARG A 282 17.69 -0.49 -10.26
CA ARG A 282 18.75 -0.82 -11.22
C ARG A 282 18.72 -2.30 -11.53
N PHE A 283 18.60 -2.60 -12.80
CA PHE A 283 18.83 -3.93 -13.36
C PHE A 283 20.30 -4.00 -13.80
N THR A 284 21.10 -4.81 -13.10
CA THR A 284 22.55 -4.89 -13.27
C THR A 284 22.94 -6.32 -13.59
N PRO A 285 23.01 -6.71 -14.88
CA PRO A 285 23.48 -8.03 -15.27
C PRO A 285 24.88 -8.33 -14.73
N THR A 286 25.05 -9.53 -14.23
CA THR A 286 26.34 -10.04 -13.72
C THR A 286 26.83 -11.27 -14.47
N GLY A 287 25.96 -11.87 -15.32
CA GLY A 287 26.28 -12.98 -16.20
C GLY A 287 25.45 -12.97 -17.47
N ARG A 288 25.95 -13.59 -18.52
CA ARG A 288 25.29 -13.80 -19.81
C ARG A 288 25.51 -15.19 -20.38
N ARG A 289 24.79 -15.60 -21.41
CA ARG A 289 24.71 -16.95 -21.95
C ARG A 289 26.09 -17.64 -22.06
N ASN A 290 27.09 -17.00 -22.60
CA ASN A 290 28.42 -17.61 -22.83
C ASN A 290 29.47 -17.12 -21.83
N GLN A 291 29.06 -16.45 -20.76
CA GLN A 291 29.96 -15.88 -19.78
C GLN A 291 29.24 -15.77 -18.40
N ALA A 292 29.57 -16.69 -17.53
CA ALA A 292 28.94 -16.79 -16.21
C ALA A 292 29.16 -15.54 -15.32
N THR A 293 30.30 -14.85 -15.52
CA THR A 293 30.61 -13.61 -14.79
C THR A 293 31.10 -12.55 -15.77
N LEU A 294 30.43 -11.40 -15.79
CA LEU A 294 30.85 -10.26 -16.60
C LEU A 294 32.07 -9.58 -15.97
N ASP A 295 33.03 -9.18 -16.84
CA ASP A 295 34.27 -8.50 -16.46
C ASP A 295 34.27 -7.09 -17.05
N TYR A 296 33.88 -6.12 -16.28
CA TYR A 296 33.71 -4.73 -16.71
C TYR A 296 35.03 -3.98 -16.94
N THR A 297 36.17 -4.63 -16.65
CA THR A 297 37.50 -4.11 -17.02
C THR A 297 37.91 -4.48 -18.44
N ASN A 298 37.13 -5.31 -19.12
CA ASN A 298 37.39 -5.83 -20.46
C ASN A 298 36.19 -5.69 -21.37
N ALA A 299 36.28 -4.81 -22.37
CA ALA A 299 35.18 -4.51 -23.32
C ALA A 299 34.54 -5.77 -23.93
N ASN A 300 35.33 -6.80 -24.28
CA ASN A 300 34.83 -8.05 -24.85
C ASN A 300 34.06 -8.92 -23.85
N LYS A 301 34.17 -8.64 -22.56
CA LYS A 301 33.58 -9.44 -21.48
C LYS A 301 32.53 -8.68 -20.66
N ALA A 302 32.38 -7.39 -20.90
CA ALA A 302 31.54 -6.51 -20.10
C ALA A 302 30.06 -6.43 -20.56
N TRP A 303 29.81 -6.78 -21.81
CA TRP A 303 28.55 -6.44 -22.48
C TRP A 303 27.45 -7.50 -22.35
N TRP A 304 26.24 -7.03 -22.52
CA TRP A 304 25.00 -7.79 -22.62
C TRP A 304 24.00 -7.04 -23.52
N ASN A 305 22.96 -7.71 -23.96
CA ASN A 305 21.89 -7.09 -24.77
C ASN A 305 20.54 -7.77 -24.52
N MET A 306 19.47 -7.07 -24.88
CA MET A 306 18.09 -7.58 -24.92
C MET A 306 17.24 -6.73 -25.86
N ALA A 307 16.17 -7.32 -26.43
CA ALA A 307 15.24 -6.60 -27.29
C ALA A 307 14.21 -5.83 -26.45
N GLU A 308 13.52 -6.52 -25.54
CA GLU A 308 12.47 -5.94 -24.72
C GLU A 308 12.71 -6.21 -23.24
N MET A 309 12.33 -5.27 -22.39
CA MET A 309 12.40 -5.40 -20.94
C MET A 309 11.00 -5.30 -20.35
N TYR A 310 10.67 -6.22 -19.45
CA TYR A 310 9.41 -6.27 -18.75
C TYR A 310 9.68 -6.19 -17.26
N LEU A 311 9.09 -5.20 -16.58
CA LEU A 311 9.09 -5.09 -15.13
C LEU A 311 7.70 -5.39 -14.61
N TYR A 312 7.62 -6.26 -13.63
CA TYR A 312 6.39 -6.58 -12.92
C TYR A 312 6.53 -6.19 -11.46
N ARG A 313 5.45 -5.64 -10.91
CA ARG A 313 5.22 -5.59 -9.47
C ARG A 313 4.80 -6.97 -9.01
N VAL A 314 5.45 -7.49 -7.99
CA VAL A 314 4.96 -8.66 -7.26
C VAL A 314 3.95 -8.16 -6.22
N ARG A 315 2.70 -8.55 -6.38
CA ARG A 315 1.60 -8.14 -5.48
C ARG A 315 1.41 -9.11 -4.34
N HIS A 316 1.39 -10.41 -4.67
CA HIS A 316 1.18 -11.48 -3.72
C HIS A 316 2.15 -12.62 -4.05
N ASP A 317 3.28 -12.62 -3.36
CA ASP A 317 4.25 -13.70 -3.47
C ASP A 317 3.86 -14.82 -2.49
N GLU A 318 3.03 -15.75 -2.96
CA GLU A 318 2.63 -16.92 -2.17
C GLU A 318 3.83 -17.79 -1.79
N ALA A 319 4.89 -17.84 -2.61
CA ALA A 319 6.10 -18.58 -2.30
C ALA A 319 6.84 -17.94 -1.13
N TRP A 320 7.00 -16.60 -1.15
CA TRP A 320 7.55 -15.85 -0.02
C TRP A 320 6.70 -16.01 1.24
N ALA A 321 5.37 -15.91 1.11
CA ALA A 321 4.47 -16.07 2.25
C ALA A 321 4.58 -17.48 2.88
N LYS A 322 4.70 -18.53 2.07
CA LYS A 322 4.94 -19.91 2.56
C LYS A 322 6.26 -20.01 3.32
N GLU A 323 7.33 -19.38 2.81
CA GLU A 323 8.63 -19.35 3.52
C GLU A 323 8.49 -18.65 4.90
N GLN A 324 7.77 -17.51 4.98
CA GLN A 324 7.53 -16.83 6.25
C GLN A 324 6.70 -17.69 7.23
N LEU A 325 5.79 -18.50 6.71
CA LEU A 325 4.96 -19.42 7.48
C LEU A 325 5.70 -20.72 7.86
N GLY A 326 6.80 -21.04 7.15
CA GLY A 326 7.56 -22.27 7.36
C GLY A 326 6.89 -23.51 6.78
N ILE A 327 6.14 -23.37 5.65
CA ILE A 327 5.38 -24.45 4.98
C ILE A 327 5.79 -24.60 3.52
#